data_610ce87390d67f6a997d15bf05783ca8
#
_entry.id   610ce87390d67f6a997d15bf05783ca8
#
_cell.length_a   1.000
_cell.length_b   1.000
_cell.length_c   1.000
_cell.angle_alpha   90.00
_cell.angle_beta   90.00
_cell.angle_gamma   90.00
#
_symmetry.space_group_name_H-M   'P 1'
#
loop_
_entity.id
_entity.type
_entity.pdbx_description
1 polymer ?
#
loop_
_entity_poly.entity_id
_entity_poly.type
_entity_poly.pdbx_seq_one_letter_code
_entity_poly.pdbx_strand_id
1 'polypeptide(L)'
;MSVLEVTDLSVEVAGTPILEGLTLSLRAGDKTGVVGRNGAGKTSLLNVIAGDEPPLAGRAVVRGRLGYLRQEPRGRETQTQSALSHVLEARGLQEMAERLEKFRLAMEERPSEPNVARFTRLEERYRAAGGYSGEAEARRIAAGLGLSDDRLDLPVRALSGGERRRLELTRILFSGSDLLLLDEPTNHLDSDAKHWLMKFLAAYRGALVVVSHDLGLLDGAITRILHLDRDGVVQYRGTYSEYRKARRADETRLAALAVRQRAQVKRLKTLADSMRGQTVKRARKAKSLDSRVRKLEERAVEAPTREHVVRYRFPEPPRAGAIVLEAEGLAKGYGGPPVFEGIGFHVARGERLLIMGLNGAGKTSLLKILANVTTADAGWSRLGHGVSLGYYAQEHEGVRDGEPVLAHLRAESVDTSDQDLRGLLGMFGLIGRVSFQDAGTLSGGEKTKLALAQLVAGRRNLLLLDEPTNNLDPPSRTAVAEALAGWAGSMVLVSHDVGFVQALSPHKVLMMPEGELALWNDELLELVALA
;
A
#
# COMPACT_ATOMS: atom_id res chain seq x y z
N MET A 1 15.44 -25.65 11.05
CA MET A 1 15.82 -24.56 11.96
C MET A 1 14.92 -23.36 11.67
N SER A 2 14.58 -22.54 12.67
CA SER A 2 13.83 -21.30 12.46
C SER A 2 14.71 -20.26 11.77
N VAL A 3 14.19 -19.59 10.76
CA VAL A 3 14.84 -18.48 10.05
C VAL A 3 14.57 -17.16 10.78
N LEU A 4 13.34 -16.99 11.31
CA LEU A 4 12.95 -15.86 12.16
C LEU A 4 12.41 -16.37 13.48
N GLU A 5 12.87 -15.77 14.58
CA GLU A 5 12.37 -16.03 15.93
C GLU A 5 12.10 -14.71 16.63
N VAL A 6 10.84 -14.49 16.95
CA VAL A 6 10.34 -13.29 17.65
C VAL A 6 9.80 -13.74 19.00
N THR A 7 10.27 -13.12 20.08
CA THR A 7 9.89 -13.49 21.45
C THR A 7 9.47 -12.25 22.21
N ASP A 8 8.20 -12.24 22.64
CA ASP A 8 7.57 -11.19 23.48
C ASP A 8 7.84 -9.76 22.95
N LEU A 9 7.79 -9.61 21.62
CA LEU A 9 8.14 -8.38 20.94
C LEU A 9 7.06 -7.33 21.11
N SER A 10 7.46 -6.14 21.57
CA SER A 10 6.61 -4.95 21.63
C SER A 10 7.21 -3.84 20.78
N VAL A 11 6.36 -3.14 20.06
CA VAL A 11 6.73 -2.08 19.11
C VAL A 11 5.96 -0.81 19.43
N GLU A 12 6.65 0.35 19.40
CA GLU A 12 6.03 1.66 19.58
C GLU A 12 6.21 2.53 18.33
N VAL A 13 5.33 3.51 18.17
CA VAL A 13 5.44 4.57 17.16
C VAL A 13 5.19 5.89 17.85
N ALA A 14 6.15 6.81 17.75
CA ALA A 14 6.08 8.15 18.38
C ALA A 14 5.72 8.10 19.87
N GLY A 15 6.30 7.15 20.62
CA GLY A 15 6.07 6.99 22.06
C GLY A 15 4.73 6.33 22.43
N THR A 16 3.99 5.80 21.44
CA THR A 16 2.75 5.07 21.70
C THR A 16 2.95 3.59 21.37
N PRO A 17 2.77 2.67 22.32
CA PRO A 17 2.83 1.25 22.03
C PRO A 17 1.67 0.87 21.08
N ILE A 18 2.01 0.20 19.99
CA ILE A 18 1.07 -0.23 18.96
C ILE A 18 0.96 -1.75 18.84
N LEU A 19 1.94 -2.44 19.36
CA LEU A 19 2.03 -3.90 19.38
C LEU A 19 2.67 -4.35 20.68
N GLU A 20 2.08 -5.32 21.36
CA GLU A 20 2.61 -5.86 22.61
C GLU A 20 2.64 -7.40 22.58
N GLY A 21 3.75 -7.98 23.06
CA GLY A 21 3.85 -9.41 23.35
C GLY A 21 3.81 -10.34 22.14
N LEU A 22 4.21 -9.91 20.94
CA LEU A 22 4.25 -10.78 19.76
C LEU A 22 5.28 -11.88 19.94
N THR A 23 4.83 -13.13 19.83
CA THR A 23 5.70 -14.31 19.72
C THR A 23 5.40 -15.07 18.44
N LEU A 24 6.43 -15.24 17.59
CA LEU A 24 6.31 -15.81 16.25
C LEU A 24 7.60 -16.56 15.90
N SER A 25 7.48 -17.72 15.28
CA SER A 25 8.62 -18.44 14.68
C SER A 25 8.30 -18.82 13.25
N LEU A 26 9.22 -18.51 12.32
CA LEU A 26 9.12 -18.87 10.91
C LEU A 26 10.29 -19.75 10.49
N ARG A 27 9.95 -20.77 9.69
CA ARG A 27 10.92 -21.69 9.05
C ARG A 27 10.98 -21.40 7.55
N ALA A 28 12.00 -21.91 6.89
CA ALA A 28 12.05 -21.91 5.44
C ALA A 28 10.75 -22.50 4.84
N GLY A 29 10.18 -21.82 3.86
CA GLY A 29 8.89 -22.14 3.24
C GLY A 29 7.66 -21.56 3.94
N ASP A 30 7.78 -21.02 5.17
CA ASP A 30 6.66 -20.33 5.83
C ASP A 30 6.38 -18.98 5.13
N LYS A 31 5.11 -18.72 4.81
CA LYS A 31 4.66 -17.52 4.09
C LYS A 31 3.59 -16.82 4.90
N THR A 32 3.94 -15.66 5.45
CA THR A 32 3.11 -14.90 6.38
C THR A 32 2.73 -13.56 5.78
N GLY A 33 1.42 -13.32 5.62
CA GLY A 33 0.87 -12.00 5.29
C GLY A 33 0.57 -11.21 6.57
N VAL A 34 1.06 -9.98 6.66
CA VAL A 34 0.74 -9.06 7.76
C VAL A 34 -0.36 -8.12 7.30
N VAL A 35 -1.49 -8.19 7.96
CA VAL A 35 -2.66 -7.38 7.66
C VAL A 35 -3.10 -6.58 8.88
N GLY A 36 -3.79 -5.47 8.66
CA GLY A 36 -4.27 -4.58 9.71
C GLY A 36 -4.56 -3.21 9.13
N ARG A 37 -5.20 -2.37 9.93
CA ARG A 37 -5.55 -0.98 9.53
C ARG A 37 -4.28 -0.17 9.23
N ASN A 38 -4.43 0.91 8.48
CA ASN A 38 -3.35 1.88 8.34
C ASN A 38 -3.03 2.49 9.72
N GLY A 39 -1.74 2.65 10.01
CA GLY A 39 -1.28 3.05 11.35
C GLY A 39 -1.25 1.93 12.41
N ALA A 40 -1.58 0.67 12.06
CA ALA A 40 -1.48 -0.47 12.99
C ALA A 40 -0.03 -0.96 13.23
N GLY A 41 0.99 -0.27 12.66
CA GLY A 41 2.40 -0.60 12.88
C GLY A 41 2.95 -1.73 12.03
N LYS A 42 2.34 -2.02 10.88
CA LYS A 42 2.82 -3.07 9.96
C LYS A 42 4.27 -2.81 9.51
N THR A 43 4.55 -1.62 9.00
CA THR A 43 5.90 -1.19 8.58
C THR A 43 6.87 -1.15 9.76
N SER A 44 6.44 -0.64 10.93
CA SER A 44 7.29 -0.59 12.15
C SER A 44 7.67 -1.99 12.62
N LEU A 45 6.73 -2.96 12.54
CA LEU A 45 7.06 -4.35 12.82
C LEU A 45 8.14 -4.89 11.88
N LEU A 46 8.06 -4.60 10.57
CA LEU A 46 9.08 -5.01 9.60
C LEU A 46 10.42 -4.33 9.90
N ASN A 47 10.44 -3.02 10.24
CA ASN A 47 11.66 -2.29 10.60
C ASN A 47 12.34 -2.89 11.84
N VAL A 48 11.57 -3.24 12.87
CA VAL A 48 12.11 -3.88 14.08
C VAL A 48 12.64 -5.28 13.79
N ILE A 49 11.95 -6.08 12.98
CA ILE A 49 12.44 -7.41 12.57
C ILE A 49 13.71 -7.27 11.73
N ALA A 50 13.82 -6.25 10.88
CA ALA A 50 15.00 -5.97 10.06
C ALA A 50 16.19 -5.44 10.87
N GLY A 51 15.96 -4.96 12.11
CA GLY A 51 16.96 -4.32 12.95
C GLY A 51 17.20 -2.84 12.62
N ASP A 52 16.34 -2.23 11.83
CA ASP A 52 16.39 -0.79 11.49
C ASP A 52 15.92 0.09 12.68
N GLU A 53 15.03 -0.44 13.51
CA GLU A 53 14.49 0.20 14.70
C GLU A 53 14.60 -0.72 15.92
N PRO A 54 14.90 -0.19 17.11
CA PRO A 54 14.94 -1.00 18.33
C PRO A 54 13.51 -1.39 18.76
N PRO A 55 13.30 -2.59 19.32
CA PRO A 55 12.03 -2.95 19.93
C PRO A 55 11.82 -2.18 21.25
N LEU A 56 10.56 -1.92 21.62
CA LEU A 56 10.20 -1.41 22.95
C LEU A 56 10.48 -2.46 24.04
N ALA A 57 10.17 -3.74 23.76
CA ALA A 57 10.46 -4.89 24.61
C ALA A 57 10.59 -6.15 23.77
N GLY A 58 11.18 -7.19 24.33
CA GLY A 58 11.38 -8.47 23.65
C GLY A 58 12.53 -8.44 22.66
N ARG A 59 12.52 -9.39 21.71
CA ARG A 59 13.58 -9.49 20.70
C ARG A 59 13.09 -10.16 19.42
N ALA A 60 13.73 -9.78 18.28
CA ALA A 60 13.63 -10.49 17.01
C ALA A 60 15.02 -10.96 16.58
N VAL A 61 15.15 -12.21 16.18
CA VAL A 61 16.41 -12.82 15.73
C VAL A 61 16.20 -13.41 14.33
N VAL A 62 16.94 -12.89 13.35
CA VAL A 62 16.99 -13.40 11.99
C VAL A 62 18.23 -14.24 11.82
N ARG A 63 18.08 -15.47 11.30
CA ARG A 63 19.18 -16.36 10.99
C ARG A 63 19.29 -16.55 9.48
N GLY A 64 20.44 -16.21 8.93
CA GLY A 64 20.70 -16.22 7.49
C GLY A 64 20.63 -14.84 6.85
N ARG A 65 20.47 -14.82 5.53
CA ARG A 65 20.38 -13.57 4.75
C ARG A 65 18.99 -12.98 4.81
N LEU A 66 18.91 -11.68 5.08
CA LEU A 66 17.68 -10.92 5.05
C LEU A 66 17.60 -10.10 3.74
N GLY A 67 16.49 -10.22 3.02
CA GLY A 67 16.07 -9.29 1.98
C GLY A 67 14.92 -8.44 2.47
N TYR A 68 15.08 -7.13 2.48
CA TYR A 68 14.04 -6.21 2.94
C TYR A 68 13.71 -5.15 1.90
N LEU A 69 12.48 -5.18 1.38
CA LEU A 69 11.89 -4.13 0.56
C LEU A 69 11.15 -3.15 1.47
N ARG A 70 11.72 -1.96 1.65
CA ARG A 70 11.11 -0.86 2.42
C ARG A 70 10.06 -0.14 1.60
N GLN A 71 9.11 0.50 2.26
CA GLN A 71 8.07 1.30 1.60
C GLN A 71 8.69 2.48 0.82
N GLU A 72 9.68 3.17 1.39
CA GLU A 72 10.44 4.23 0.73
C GLU A 72 11.91 3.86 0.60
N PRO A 73 12.51 3.96 -0.60
CA PRO A 73 13.96 3.75 -0.77
C PRO A 73 14.74 4.88 -0.08
N ARG A 74 15.65 4.55 0.81
CA ARG A 74 16.54 5.56 1.41
C ARG A 74 17.68 5.94 0.44
N GLY A 75 17.71 7.20 -0.02
CA GLY A 75 18.91 7.95 -0.39
C GLY A 75 19.85 7.41 -1.46
N ARG A 76 19.34 6.85 -2.60
CA ARG A 76 20.20 6.32 -3.67
C ARG A 76 20.13 7.12 -4.99
N GLU A 77 19.73 8.37 -4.94
CA GLU A 77 19.58 9.23 -6.14
C GLU A 77 20.90 9.55 -6.87
N THR A 78 22.03 9.30 -6.22
CA THR A 78 23.38 9.64 -6.74
C THR A 78 24.12 8.48 -7.40
N GLN A 79 23.51 7.28 -7.52
CA GLN A 79 24.22 6.12 -8.05
C GLN A 79 24.42 6.22 -9.56
N THR A 80 25.69 6.23 -9.97
CA THR A 80 26.12 6.28 -11.39
C THR A 80 26.29 4.90 -12.03
N GLN A 81 26.26 3.82 -11.23
CA GLN A 81 26.36 2.44 -11.72
C GLN A 81 25.12 2.05 -12.54
N SER A 82 25.28 1.09 -13.47
CA SER A 82 24.15 0.55 -14.22
C SER A 82 23.17 -0.20 -13.31
N ALA A 83 21.91 -0.23 -13.72
CA ALA A 83 20.88 -0.93 -12.98
C ALA A 83 21.18 -2.44 -12.87
N LEU A 84 21.73 -3.06 -13.90
CA LEU A 84 22.16 -4.47 -13.86
C LEU A 84 23.24 -4.70 -12.81
N SER A 85 24.30 -3.86 -12.80
CA SER A 85 25.38 -3.94 -11.80
C SER A 85 24.84 -3.83 -10.39
N HIS A 86 23.86 -2.93 -10.16
CA HIS A 86 23.20 -2.77 -8.87
C HIS A 86 22.45 -4.05 -8.41
N VAL A 87 21.83 -4.78 -9.34
CA VAL A 87 21.19 -6.07 -9.03
C VAL A 87 22.22 -7.13 -8.69
N LEU A 88 23.28 -7.27 -9.51
CA LEU A 88 24.34 -8.28 -9.36
C LEU A 88 25.13 -8.11 -8.06
N GLU A 89 25.24 -6.88 -7.55
CA GLU A 89 25.87 -6.56 -6.27
C GLU A 89 25.18 -7.25 -5.08
N ALA A 90 23.88 -7.57 -5.17
CA ALA A 90 23.15 -8.25 -4.09
C ALA A 90 23.72 -9.62 -3.71
N ARG A 91 24.41 -10.28 -4.65
CA ARG A 91 25.18 -11.52 -4.41
C ARG A 91 26.69 -11.31 -4.40
N GLY A 92 27.18 -10.07 -4.57
CA GLY A 92 28.60 -9.74 -4.68
C GLY A 92 29.25 -10.28 -5.97
N LEU A 93 28.46 -10.55 -7.02
CA LEU A 93 28.95 -11.20 -8.24
C LEU A 93 29.92 -10.34 -9.01
N GLN A 94 29.71 -9.01 -9.03
CA GLN A 94 30.58 -8.11 -9.75
C GLN A 94 31.99 -8.04 -9.15
N GLU A 95 32.10 -7.88 -7.82
CA GLU A 95 33.38 -7.90 -7.13
C GLU A 95 34.10 -9.25 -7.30
N MET A 96 33.34 -10.36 -7.19
CA MET A 96 33.89 -11.69 -7.42
C MET A 96 34.41 -11.87 -8.85
N ALA A 97 33.68 -11.38 -9.86
CA ALA A 97 34.09 -11.44 -11.27
C ALA A 97 35.39 -10.65 -11.53
N GLU A 98 35.48 -9.41 -11.01
CA GLU A 98 36.68 -8.58 -11.11
C GLU A 98 37.90 -9.24 -10.44
N ARG A 99 37.69 -9.83 -9.27
CA ARG A 99 38.75 -10.54 -8.55
C ARG A 99 39.14 -11.84 -9.25
N LEU A 100 38.19 -12.55 -9.86
CA LEU A 100 38.43 -13.74 -10.63
C LEU A 100 39.32 -13.43 -11.83
N GLU A 101 39.03 -12.35 -12.55
CA GLU A 101 39.80 -11.89 -13.68
C GLU A 101 41.24 -11.52 -13.26
N LYS A 102 41.40 -10.79 -12.16
CA LYS A 102 42.73 -10.48 -11.60
C LYS A 102 43.54 -11.75 -11.27
N PHE A 103 42.88 -12.77 -10.68
CA PHE A 103 43.55 -14.02 -10.36
C PHE A 103 43.84 -14.84 -11.61
N ARG A 104 43.00 -14.78 -12.66
CA ARG A 104 43.24 -15.40 -13.95
C ARG A 104 44.51 -14.81 -14.60
N LEU A 105 44.63 -13.48 -14.69
CA LEU A 105 45.79 -12.79 -15.21
C LEU A 105 47.05 -13.11 -14.40
N ALA A 106 46.98 -13.09 -13.07
CA ALA A 106 48.12 -13.42 -12.21
C ALA A 106 48.58 -14.91 -12.37
N MET A 107 47.67 -15.81 -12.67
CA MET A 107 47.95 -17.21 -12.94
C MET A 107 48.61 -17.38 -14.33
N GLU A 108 48.19 -16.60 -15.34
CA GLU A 108 48.79 -16.61 -16.69
C GLU A 108 50.20 -16.02 -16.69
N GLU A 109 50.43 -14.92 -15.96
CA GLU A 109 51.74 -14.31 -15.83
C GLU A 109 52.75 -15.16 -15.05
N ARG A 110 52.29 -15.80 -13.97
CA ARG A 110 53.09 -16.66 -13.08
C ARG A 110 52.30 -17.90 -12.65
N PRO A 111 52.40 -19.00 -13.40
CA PRO A 111 51.81 -20.26 -13.05
C PRO A 111 52.48 -20.85 -11.79
N SER A 112 51.83 -20.67 -10.63
CA SER A 112 52.29 -21.19 -9.35
C SER A 112 51.14 -21.87 -8.60
N GLU A 113 51.44 -22.86 -7.80
CA GLU A 113 50.39 -23.53 -6.98
C GLU A 113 49.54 -22.56 -6.16
N PRO A 114 50.11 -21.51 -5.50
CA PRO A 114 49.28 -20.56 -4.76
C PRO A 114 48.32 -19.76 -5.64
N ASN A 115 48.74 -19.37 -6.87
CA ASN A 115 47.88 -18.60 -7.79
C ASN A 115 46.76 -19.49 -8.34
N VAL A 116 47.04 -20.71 -8.72
CA VAL A 116 46.04 -21.70 -9.13
C VAL A 116 45.02 -21.95 -8.00
N ALA A 117 45.49 -22.18 -6.79
CA ALA A 117 44.61 -22.42 -5.65
C ALA A 117 43.72 -21.20 -5.29
N ARG A 118 44.21 -19.98 -5.46
CA ARG A 118 43.40 -18.74 -5.25
C ARG A 118 42.31 -18.60 -6.31
N PHE A 119 42.67 -18.83 -7.57
CA PHE A 119 41.71 -18.80 -8.69
C PHE A 119 40.63 -19.87 -8.49
N THR A 120 41.01 -21.13 -8.29
CA THR A 120 40.07 -22.25 -8.13
C THR A 120 39.09 -22.02 -6.99
N ARG A 121 39.57 -21.57 -5.81
CA ARG A 121 38.70 -21.27 -4.67
C ARG A 121 37.71 -20.17 -4.94
N LEU A 122 38.13 -19.12 -5.65
CA LEU A 122 37.22 -18.01 -5.99
C LEU A 122 36.24 -18.42 -7.09
N GLU A 123 36.70 -19.20 -8.08
CA GLU A 123 35.85 -19.76 -9.14
C GLU A 123 34.73 -20.66 -8.57
N GLU A 124 35.08 -21.54 -7.63
CA GLU A 124 34.08 -22.37 -6.94
C GLU A 124 33.04 -21.51 -6.20
N ARG A 125 33.46 -20.46 -5.51
CA ARG A 125 32.56 -19.51 -4.85
C ARG A 125 31.69 -18.76 -5.83
N TYR A 126 32.27 -18.27 -6.92
CA TYR A 126 31.55 -17.57 -7.97
C TYR A 126 30.50 -18.48 -8.63
N ARG A 127 30.87 -19.71 -8.93
CA ARG A 127 29.95 -20.74 -9.45
C ARG A 127 28.83 -21.07 -8.44
N ALA A 128 29.17 -21.27 -7.18
CA ALA A 128 28.19 -21.55 -6.11
C ALA A 128 27.21 -20.37 -5.87
N ALA A 129 27.66 -19.12 -6.07
CA ALA A 129 26.82 -17.95 -6.02
C ALA A 129 25.96 -17.74 -7.29
N GLY A 130 26.08 -18.64 -8.28
CA GLY A 130 25.38 -18.54 -9.57
C GLY A 130 26.02 -17.54 -10.54
N GLY A 131 27.31 -17.23 -10.43
CA GLY A 131 27.98 -16.16 -11.17
C GLY A 131 27.80 -16.24 -12.69
N TYR A 132 27.93 -17.43 -13.26
CA TYR A 132 27.77 -17.62 -14.72
C TYR A 132 26.34 -17.50 -15.24
N SER A 133 25.33 -17.70 -14.40
CA SER A 133 23.90 -17.58 -14.74
C SER A 133 23.25 -16.33 -14.13
N GLY A 134 23.98 -15.58 -13.30
CA GLY A 134 23.43 -14.49 -12.49
C GLY A 134 22.84 -13.35 -13.32
N GLU A 135 23.51 -12.96 -14.41
CA GLU A 135 22.97 -11.93 -15.29
C GLU A 135 21.67 -12.37 -15.96
N ALA A 136 21.60 -13.57 -16.51
CA ALA A 136 20.39 -14.09 -17.13
C ALA A 136 19.24 -14.22 -16.11
N GLU A 137 19.55 -14.63 -14.87
CA GLU A 137 18.58 -14.69 -13.77
C GLU A 137 18.08 -13.29 -13.39
N ALA A 138 18.99 -12.31 -13.26
CA ALA A 138 18.66 -10.93 -12.95
C ALA A 138 17.75 -10.32 -14.03
N ARG A 139 18.10 -10.45 -15.32
CA ARG A 139 17.28 -9.99 -16.45
C ARG A 139 15.91 -10.66 -16.47
N ARG A 140 15.83 -11.97 -16.22
CA ARG A 140 14.55 -12.71 -16.14
C ARG A 140 13.65 -12.20 -15.00
N ILE A 141 14.22 -11.91 -13.82
CA ILE A 141 13.44 -11.36 -12.69
C ILE A 141 12.98 -9.94 -13.02
N ALA A 142 13.86 -9.11 -13.60
CA ALA A 142 13.54 -7.74 -14.01
C ALA A 142 12.41 -7.71 -15.05
N ALA A 143 12.52 -8.52 -16.10
CA ALA A 143 11.49 -8.66 -17.14
C ALA A 143 10.14 -9.11 -16.56
N GLY A 144 10.16 -10.08 -15.62
CA GLY A 144 8.97 -10.52 -14.92
C GLY A 144 8.30 -9.43 -14.07
N LEU A 145 9.06 -8.42 -13.62
CA LEU A 145 8.56 -7.25 -12.92
C LEU A 145 8.28 -6.05 -13.85
N GLY A 146 8.29 -6.26 -15.17
CA GLY A 146 8.00 -5.23 -16.16
C GLY A 146 9.11 -4.20 -16.31
N LEU A 147 10.36 -4.54 -16.01
CA LEU A 147 11.54 -3.71 -16.29
C LEU A 147 12.26 -4.29 -17.49
N SER A 148 12.25 -3.55 -18.61
CA SER A 148 12.84 -3.99 -19.89
C SER A 148 14.38 -3.98 -19.85
N ASP A 149 15.00 -4.76 -20.75
CA ASP A 149 16.45 -4.94 -20.79
C ASP A 149 17.22 -3.64 -21.02
N ASP A 150 16.71 -2.76 -21.89
CA ASP A 150 17.30 -1.44 -22.14
C ASP A 150 17.39 -0.58 -20.87
N ARG A 151 16.47 -0.74 -19.93
CA ARG A 151 16.48 -0.03 -18.64
C ARG A 151 17.56 -0.56 -17.70
N LEU A 152 17.91 -1.83 -17.79
CA LEU A 152 18.97 -2.41 -16.97
C LEU A 152 20.37 -1.90 -17.33
N ASP A 153 20.56 -1.46 -18.55
CA ASP A 153 21.84 -0.91 -19.01
C ASP A 153 22.03 0.58 -18.64
N LEU A 154 20.94 1.26 -18.25
CA LEU A 154 20.98 2.66 -17.82
C LEU A 154 21.53 2.81 -16.38
N PRO A 155 22.13 3.97 -16.06
CA PRO A 155 22.48 4.29 -14.67
C PRO A 155 21.21 4.41 -13.81
N VAL A 156 21.26 3.94 -12.55
CA VAL A 156 20.11 3.92 -11.62
C VAL A 156 19.44 5.30 -11.51
N ARG A 157 20.21 6.39 -11.56
CA ARG A 157 19.69 7.77 -11.51
C ARG A 157 18.78 8.15 -12.68
N ALA A 158 18.93 7.47 -13.84
CA ALA A 158 18.14 7.75 -15.04
C ALA A 158 16.76 7.08 -15.03
N LEU A 159 16.52 6.16 -14.08
CA LEU A 159 15.25 5.47 -13.93
C LEU A 159 14.21 6.35 -13.22
N SER A 160 12.96 6.21 -13.62
CA SER A 160 11.81 6.79 -12.92
C SER A 160 11.65 6.21 -11.50
N GLY A 161 10.84 6.84 -10.65
CA GLY A 161 10.55 6.35 -9.29
C GLY A 161 9.99 4.92 -9.29
N GLY A 162 9.03 4.64 -10.18
CA GLY A 162 8.45 3.29 -10.34
C GLY A 162 9.46 2.26 -10.87
N GLU A 163 10.31 2.64 -11.83
CA GLU A 163 11.39 1.76 -12.33
C GLU A 163 12.42 1.47 -11.26
N ARG A 164 12.82 2.48 -10.47
CA ARG A 164 13.72 2.30 -9.32
C ARG A 164 13.14 1.35 -8.28
N ARG A 165 11.83 1.43 -8.02
CA ARG A 165 11.14 0.53 -7.10
C ARG A 165 11.16 -0.91 -7.62
N ARG A 166 10.87 -1.12 -8.90
CA ARG A 166 10.94 -2.43 -9.56
C ARG A 166 12.37 -2.99 -9.59
N LEU A 167 13.36 -2.14 -9.82
CA LEU A 167 14.78 -2.52 -9.75
C LEU A 167 15.18 -2.98 -8.34
N GLU A 168 14.76 -2.26 -7.31
CA GLU A 168 15.07 -2.65 -5.91
C GLU A 168 14.39 -3.97 -5.54
N LEU A 169 13.14 -4.18 -5.96
CA LEU A 169 12.46 -5.47 -5.80
C LEU A 169 13.22 -6.58 -6.56
N THR A 170 13.64 -6.33 -7.80
CA THR A 170 14.49 -7.25 -8.59
C THR A 170 15.73 -7.64 -7.81
N ARG A 171 16.46 -6.67 -7.26
CA ARG A 171 17.68 -6.85 -6.47
C ARG A 171 17.45 -7.74 -5.25
N ILE A 172 16.35 -7.50 -4.53
CA ILE A 172 16.00 -8.25 -3.32
C ILE A 172 15.60 -9.69 -3.67
N LEU A 173 14.79 -9.90 -4.71
CA LEU A 173 14.41 -11.24 -5.15
C LEU A 173 15.61 -12.03 -5.71
N PHE A 174 16.52 -11.34 -6.40
CA PHE A 174 17.76 -11.93 -6.90
C PHE A 174 18.73 -12.31 -5.78
N SER A 175 18.72 -11.64 -4.63
CA SER A 175 19.71 -11.84 -3.56
C SER A 175 19.80 -13.27 -3.01
N GLY A 176 18.75 -14.08 -3.18
CA GLY A 176 18.70 -15.45 -2.63
C GLY A 176 18.64 -15.47 -1.10
N SER A 177 17.92 -14.54 -0.50
CA SER A 177 17.79 -14.39 0.96
C SER A 177 17.05 -15.57 1.60
N ASP A 178 17.37 -15.88 2.86
CA ASP A 178 16.67 -16.91 3.64
C ASP A 178 15.32 -16.40 4.18
N LEU A 179 15.24 -15.09 4.44
CA LEU A 179 14.03 -14.37 4.85
C LEU A 179 13.79 -13.17 3.93
N LEU A 180 12.59 -13.07 3.37
CA LEU A 180 12.11 -11.87 2.67
C LEU A 180 11.12 -11.12 3.55
N LEU A 181 11.37 -9.82 3.74
CA LEU A 181 10.43 -8.85 4.28
C LEU A 181 10.02 -7.91 3.15
N LEU A 182 8.75 -7.91 2.80
CA LEU A 182 8.25 -7.10 1.69
C LEU A 182 7.14 -6.16 2.18
N ASP A 183 7.38 -4.84 2.07
CA ASP A 183 6.38 -3.82 2.42
C ASP A 183 5.76 -3.24 1.16
N GLU A 184 4.48 -3.59 0.91
CA GLU A 184 3.68 -3.21 -0.26
C GLU A 184 4.42 -3.47 -1.59
N PRO A 185 4.83 -4.73 -1.88
CA PRO A 185 5.64 -5.04 -3.07
C PRO A 185 4.87 -4.92 -4.39
N THR A 186 3.54 -4.88 -4.34
CA THR A 186 2.67 -4.77 -5.52
C THR A 186 2.42 -3.34 -5.99
N ASN A 187 2.84 -2.33 -5.21
CA ASN A 187 2.74 -0.94 -5.62
C ASN A 187 3.62 -0.68 -6.84
N HIS A 188 3.10 0.04 -7.81
CA HIS A 188 3.75 0.37 -9.10
C HIS A 188 3.99 -0.84 -10.03
N LEU A 189 3.34 -1.99 -9.78
CA LEU A 189 3.32 -3.14 -10.67
C LEU A 189 1.99 -3.18 -11.44
N ASP A 190 2.08 -3.48 -12.74
CA ASP A 190 0.91 -3.82 -13.56
C ASP A 190 0.39 -5.24 -13.24
N SER A 191 -0.69 -5.61 -13.85
CA SER A 191 -1.34 -6.90 -13.61
C SER A 191 -0.42 -8.10 -13.91
N ASP A 192 0.36 -8.03 -14.99
CA ASP A 192 1.25 -9.12 -15.40
C ASP A 192 2.41 -9.27 -14.42
N ALA A 193 3.04 -8.16 -14.02
CA ALA A 193 4.11 -8.15 -13.03
C ALA A 193 3.60 -8.61 -11.64
N LYS A 194 2.38 -8.22 -11.23
CA LYS A 194 1.74 -8.73 -10.00
C LYS A 194 1.54 -10.24 -10.05
N HIS A 195 1.01 -10.75 -11.16
CA HIS A 195 0.79 -12.17 -11.35
C HIS A 195 2.10 -12.96 -11.37
N TRP A 196 3.12 -12.44 -12.03
CA TRP A 196 4.45 -13.02 -12.03
C TRP A 196 5.06 -13.03 -10.60
N LEU A 197 5.00 -11.90 -9.88
CA LEU A 197 5.48 -11.80 -8.50
C LEU A 197 4.77 -12.80 -7.58
N MET A 198 3.46 -12.93 -7.69
CA MET A 198 2.67 -13.89 -6.93
C MET A 198 3.18 -15.32 -7.15
N LYS A 199 3.38 -15.74 -8.43
CA LYS A 199 3.94 -17.06 -8.76
C LYS A 199 5.35 -17.25 -8.21
N PHE A 200 6.19 -16.22 -8.32
CA PHE A 200 7.55 -16.26 -7.78
C PHE A 200 7.54 -16.46 -6.26
N LEU A 201 6.76 -15.67 -5.53
CA LEU A 201 6.64 -15.77 -4.06
C LEU A 201 5.98 -17.08 -3.62
N ALA A 202 5.01 -17.59 -4.38
CA ALA A 202 4.42 -18.90 -4.14
C ALA A 202 5.45 -20.04 -4.25
N ALA A 203 6.41 -19.94 -5.17
CA ALA A 203 7.49 -20.92 -5.34
C ALA A 203 8.73 -20.67 -4.47
N TYR A 204 8.78 -19.53 -3.76
CA TYR A 204 9.95 -19.15 -2.96
C TYR A 204 10.22 -20.14 -1.82
N ARG A 205 11.47 -20.59 -1.69
CA ARG A 205 11.88 -21.61 -0.72
C ARG A 205 12.23 -21.08 0.67
N GLY A 206 12.61 -19.80 0.77
CA GLY A 206 12.87 -19.13 2.04
C GLY A 206 11.60 -18.79 2.81
N ALA A 207 11.75 -18.16 3.97
CA ALA A 207 10.62 -17.60 4.71
C ALA A 207 10.21 -16.25 4.09
N LEU A 208 8.91 -15.94 4.14
CA LEU A 208 8.33 -14.69 3.63
C LEU A 208 7.46 -14.03 4.70
N VAL A 209 7.68 -12.75 4.91
CA VAL A 209 6.74 -11.86 5.61
C VAL A 209 6.39 -10.72 4.65
N VAL A 210 5.13 -10.59 4.31
CA VAL A 210 4.66 -9.55 3.38
C VAL A 210 3.54 -8.73 3.98
N VAL A 211 3.69 -7.42 3.91
CA VAL A 211 2.60 -6.45 4.12
C VAL A 211 2.05 -6.13 2.74
N SER A 212 0.78 -6.35 2.51
CA SER A 212 0.13 -5.99 1.25
C SER A 212 -1.37 -5.76 1.43
N HIS A 213 -1.92 -4.89 0.60
CA HIS A 213 -3.35 -4.70 0.41
C HIS A 213 -3.87 -5.39 -0.87
N ASP A 214 -3.00 -6.05 -1.62
CA ASP A 214 -3.36 -6.82 -2.82
C ASP A 214 -3.92 -8.18 -2.41
N LEU A 215 -5.21 -8.38 -2.67
CA LEU A 215 -5.94 -9.60 -2.30
C LEU A 215 -5.45 -10.82 -3.09
N GLY A 216 -5.10 -10.63 -4.37
CA GLY A 216 -4.57 -11.69 -5.22
C GLY A 216 -3.26 -12.25 -4.68
N LEU A 217 -2.34 -11.36 -4.26
CA LEU A 217 -1.09 -11.77 -3.64
C LEU A 217 -1.32 -12.50 -2.31
N LEU A 218 -2.22 -11.98 -1.46
CA LEU A 218 -2.52 -12.56 -0.14
C LEU A 218 -3.25 -13.91 -0.23
N ASP A 219 -4.01 -14.15 -1.27
CA ASP A 219 -4.67 -15.44 -1.48
C ASP A 219 -3.79 -16.44 -2.26
N GLY A 220 -2.95 -15.96 -3.20
CA GLY A 220 -2.16 -16.82 -4.07
C GLY A 220 -0.79 -17.24 -3.51
N ALA A 221 -0.18 -16.45 -2.65
CA ALA A 221 1.19 -16.70 -2.17
C ALA A 221 1.31 -16.94 -0.67
N ILE A 222 0.28 -16.66 0.14
CA ILE A 222 0.35 -16.66 1.60
C ILE A 222 -0.38 -17.86 2.20
N THR A 223 0.19 -18.43 3.26
CA THR A 223 -0.36 -19.60 3.99
C THR A 223 -0.69 -19.32 5.45
N ARG A 224 -0.32 -18.14 5.94
CA ARG A 224 -0.58 -17.67 7.31
C ARG A 224 -0.82 -16.18 7.31
N ILE A 225 -1.81 -15.72 8.05
CA ILE A 225 -2.10 -14.29 8.25
C ILE A 225 -1.77 -13.91 9.69
N LEU A 226 -1.01 -12.82 9.84
CA LEU A 226 -0.77 -12.11 11.09
C LEU A 226 -1.60 -10.83 11.06
N HIS A 227 -2.69 -10.80 11.82
CA HIS A 227 -3.55 -9.62 11.90
C HIS A 227 -3.14 -8.75 13.09
N LEU A 228 -2.76 -7.52 12.79
CA LEU A 228 -2.46 -6.49 13.78
C LEU A 228 -3.72 -5.67 14.05
N ASP A 229 -4.20 -5.71 15.30
CA ASP A 229 -5.32 -4.91 15.77
C ASP A 229 -4.92 -4.14 17.05
N ARG A 230 -5.72 -3.16 17.47
CA ARG A 230 -5.49 -2.39 18.72
C ARG A 230 -5.47 -3.27 19.97
N ASP A 231 -6.21 -4.37 19.94
CA ASP A 231 -6.38 -5.29 21.07
C ASP A 231 -5.32 -6.42 21.06
N GLY A 232 -4.34 -6.36 20.16
CA GLY A 232 -3.24 -7.33 20.07
C GLY A 232 -3.09 -7.95 18.68
N VAL A 233 -2.31 -9.04 18.64
CA VAL A 233 -1.98 -9.76 17.41
C VAL A 233 -2.69 -11.09 17.37
N VAL A 234 -3.37 -11.37 16.27
CA VAL A 234 -4.03 -12.65 16.05
C VAL A 234 -3.42 -13.35 14.84
N GLN A 235 -3.10 -14.63 15.00
CA GLN A 235 -2.56 -15.46 13.94
C GLN A 235 -3.64 -16.38 13.38
N TYR A 236 -3.77 -16.41 12.07
CA TYR A 236 -4.64 -17.32 11.34
C TYR A 236 -3.83 -18.17 10.38
N ARG A 237 -4.20 -19.46 10.27
CA ARG A 237 -3.66 -20.35 9.23
C ARG A 237 -4.60 -20.34 8.04
N GLY A 238 -4.05 -20.25 6.85
CA GLY A 238 -4.81 -20.20 5.61
C GLY A 238 -4.58 -18.92 4.81
N THR A 239 -5.36 -18.77 3.75
CA THR A 239 -5.35 -17.62 2.84
C THR A 239 -6.06 -16.41 3.44
N TYR A 240 -5.96 -15.26 2.81
CA TYR A 240 -6.66 -14.05 3.25
C TYR A 240 -8.20 -14.20 3.18
N SER A 241 -8.71 -14.84 2.17
CA SER A 241 -10.15 -15.11 2.04
C SER A 241 -10.68 -16.01 3.16
N GLU A 242 -9.93 -17.03 3.54
CA GLU A 242 -10.26 -17.91 4.68
C GLU A 242 -10.21 -17.15 6.01
N TYR A 243 -9.18 -16.33 6.21
CA TYR A 243 -9.06 -15.43 7.35
C TYR A 243 -10.29 -14.50 7.45
N ARG A 244 -10.69 -13.85 6.34
CA ARG A 244 -11.87 -12.96 6.31
C ARG A 244 -13.15 -13.67 6.75
N LYS A 245 -13.36 -14.89 6.28
CA LYS A 245 -14.52 -15.73 6.68
C LYS A 245 -14.46 -16.07 8.16
N ALA A 246 -13.31 -16.54 8.65
CA ALA A 246 -13.12 -16.88 10.06
C ALA A 246 -13.33 -15.66 10.97
N ARG A 247 -12.75 -14.51 10.64
CA ARG A 247 -12.89 -13.27 11.39
C ARG A 247 -14.36 -12.83 11.48
N ARG A 248 -15.10 -12.79 10.37
CA ARG A 248 -16.53 -12.44 10.36
C ARG A 248 -17.35 -13.38 11.24
N ALA A 249 -17.06 -14.68 11.21
CA ALA A 249 -17.72 -15.64 12.07
C ALA A 249 -17.43 -15.38 13.57
N ASP A 250 -16.17 -15.12 13.91
CA ASP A 250 -15.75 -14.79 15.27
C ASP A 250 -16.35 -13.47 15.75
N GLU A 251 -16.36 -12.42 14.96
CA GLU A 251 -16.99 -11.13 15.27
C GLU A 251 -18.49 -11.29 15.51
N THR A 252 -19.18 -12.07 14.68
CA THR A 252 -20.61 -12.37 14.86
C THR A 252 -20.85 -13.12 16.14
N ARG A 253 -20.02 -14.12 16.46
CA ARG A 253 -20.09 -14.91 17.69
C ARG A 253 -19.85 -14.04 18.93
N LEU A 254 -18.81 -13.22 18.93
CA LEU A 254 -18.46 -12.32 20.03
C LEU A 254 -19.54 -11.26 20.26
N ALA A 255 -20.08 -10.67 19.18
CA ALA A 255 -21.19 -9.73 19.25
C ALA A 255 -22.45 -10.38 19.89
N ALA A 256 -22.80 -11.59 19.47
CA ALA A 256 -23.93 -12.33 20.05
C ALA A 256 -23.70 -12.66 21.52
N LEU A 257 -22.49 -13.05 21.92
CA LEU A 257 -22.14 -13.29 23.33
C LEU A 257 -22.22 -12.01 24.15
N ALA A 258 -21.70 -10.89 23.67
CA ALA A 258 -21.75 -9.59 24.35
C ALA A 258 -23.22 -9.14 24.57
N VAL A 259 -24.09 -9.29 23.55
CA VAL A 259 -25.53 -8.98 23.68
C VAL A 259 -26.19 -9.86 24.74
N ARG A 260 -25.93 -11.18 24.74
CA ARG A 260 -26.47 -12.10 25.74
C ARG A 260 -25.99 -11.76 27.15
N GLN A 261 -24.70 -11.47 27.33
CA GLN A 261 -24.17 -11.07 28.64
C GLN A 261 -24.77 -9.75 29.13
N ARG A 262 -24.90 -8.73 28.30
CA ARG A 262 -25.53 -7.45 28.64
C ARG A 262 -27.00 -7.65 29.06
N ALA A 263 -27.75 -8.48 28.33
CA ALA A 263 -29.12 -8.81 28.66
C ALA A 263 -29.21 -9.55 30.03
N GLN A 264 -28.29 -10.49 30.28
CA GLN A 264 -28.22 -11.21 31.56
C GLN A 264 -27.88 -10.27 32.73
N VAL A 265 -26.88 -9.40 32.57
CA VAL A 265 -26.51 -8.38 33.57
C VAL A 265 -27.70 -7.47 33.85
N LYS A 266 -28.37 -6.94 32.81
CA LYS A 266 -29.56 -6.09 32.97
C LYS A 266 -30.67 -6.80 33.76
N ARG A 267 -30.98 -8.08 33.40
CA ARG A 267 -32.00 -8.89 34.11
C ARG A 267 -31.64 -9.10 35.58
N LEU A 268 -30.36 -9.41 35.88
CA LEU A 268 -29.92 -9.62 37.25
C LEU A 268 -29.97 -8.32 38.09
N LYS A 269 -29.57 -7.18 37.48
CA LYS A 269 -29.67 -5.84 38.11
C LYS A 269 -31.11 -5.50 38.44
N THR A 270 -32.04 -5.64 37.48
CA THR A 270 -33.46 -5.38 37.70
C THR A 270 -34.04 -6.27 38.82
N LEU A 271 -33.62 -7.56 38.85
CA LEU A 271 -34.05 -8.49 39.90
C LEU A 271 -33.47 -8.11 41.27
N ALA A 272 -32.21 -7.70 41.36
CA ALA A 272 -31.59 -7.22 42.59
C ALA A 272 -32.30 -5.95 43.10
N ASP A 273 -32.58 -4.99 42.22
CA ASP A 273 -33.27 -3.74 42.55
C ASP A 273 -34.69 -4.00 43.08
N SER A 274 -35.43 -4.93 42.47
CA SER A 274 -36.75 -5.30 42.93
C SER A 274 -36.77 -5.97 44.33
N MET A 275 -35.62 -6.47 44.80
CA MET A 275 -35.48 -7.11 46.13
C MET A 275 -34.90 -6.16 47.19
N ARG A 276 -34.36 -4.99 46.79
CA ARG A 276 -33.87 -3.98 47.74
C ARG A 276 -35.01 -3.31 48.47
N GLY A 277 -34.79 -3.03 49.76
CA GLY A 277 -35.79 -2.32 50.58
C GLY A 277 -36.97 -3.18 51.08
N GLN A 278 -36.96 -4.50 50.83
CA GLN A 278 -38.03 -5.39 51.30
C GLN A 278 -37.65 -6.07 52.65
N THR A 279 -37.45 -7.37 52.71
CA THR A 279 -37.11 -8.10 53.94
C THR A 279 -35.59 -8.35 54.01
N VAL A 280 -35.04 -8.57 55.25
CA VAL A 280 -33.61 -8.88 55.48
C VAL A 280 -33.16 -10.08 54.62
N LYS A 281 -34.00 -11.09 54.44
CA LYS A 281 -33.71 -12.26 53.59
C LYS A 281 -33.60 -11.89 52.12
N ARG A 282 -34.47 -11.00 51.61
CA ARG A 282 -34.44 -10.50 50.23
C ARG A 282 -33.26 -9.56 49.99
N ALA A 283 -32.91 -8.71 50.96
CA ALA A 283 -31.72 -7.87 50.89
C ALA A 283 -30.40 -8.69 50.78
N ARG A 284 -30.28 -9.80 51.54
CA ARG A 284 -29.14 -10.73 51.39
C ARG A 284 -29.07 -11.34 49.97
N LYS A 285 -30.24 -11.71 49.40
CA LYS A 285 -30.33 -12.26 48.05
C LYS A 285 -29.97 -11.21 47.00
N ALA A 286 -30.39 -9.96 47.15
CA ALA A 286 -29.97 -8.85 46.28
C ALA A 286 -28.45 -8.66 46.30
N LYS A 287 -27.80 -8.67 47.49
CA LYS A 287 -26.32 -8.58 47.59
C LYS A 287 -25.59 -9.74 46.90
N SER A 288 -26.18 -10.95 46.94
CA SER A 288 -25.62 -12.11 46.20
C SER A 288 -25.75 -11.93 44.68
N LEU A 289 -26.85 -11.35 44.18
CA LEU A 289 -27.06 -11.03 42.77
C LEU A 289 -26.09 -9.93 42.31
N ASP A 290 -25.90 -8.89 43.13
CA ASP A 290 -24.92 -7.83 42.84
C ASP A 290 -23.49 -8.38 42.71
N SER A 291 -23.09 -9.32 43.60
CA SER A 291 -21.81 -10.00 43.50
C SER A 291 -21.67 -10.82 42.22
N ARG A 292 -22.76 -11.43 41.75
CA ARG A 292 -22.79 -12.19 40.51
C ARG A 292 -22.74 -11.28 39.28
N VAL A 293 -23.41 -10.13 39.33
CA VAL A 293 -23.35 -9.08 38.32
C VAL A 293 -21.91 -8.59 38.17
N ARG A 294 -21.24 -8.22 39.27
CA ARG A 294 -19.85 -7.78 39.25
C ARG A 294 -18.91 -8.80 38.59
N LYS A 295 -19.05 -10.09 38.95
CA LYS A 295 -18.26 -11.16 38.32
C LYS A 295 -18.55 -11.34 36.83
N LEU A 296 -19.77 -11.10 36.38
CA LEU A 296 -20.13 -11.13 34.97
C LEU A 296 -19.59 -9.90 34.21
N GLU A 297 -19.55 -8.73 34.84
CA GLU A 297 -18.99 -7.49 34.31
C GLU A 297 -17.44 -7.57 34.23
N GLU A 298 -16.78 -8.13 35.25
CA GLU A 298 -15.33 -8.40 35.23
C GLU A 298 -14.93 -9.40 34.14
N ARG A 299 -15.82 -10.28 33.71
CA ARG A 299 -15.64 -11.24 32.62
C ARG A 299 -16.39 -10.84 31.35
N ALA A 300 -16.79 -9.56 31.26
CA ALA A 300 -17.53 -9.10 30.11
C ALA A 300 -16.69 -9.28 28.83
N VAL A 301 -17.27 -9.97 27.86
CA VAL A 301 -16.71 -10.02 26.51
C VAL A 301 -16.98 -8.64 25.90
N GLU A 302 -15.92 -7.90 25.61
CA GLU A 302 -16.06 -6.68 24.84
C GLU A 302 -16.61 -7.05 23.46
N ALA A 303 -17.67 -6.36 23.07
CA ALA A 303 -18.17 -6.51 21.70
C ALA A 303 -17.04 -6.04 20.76
N PRO A 304 -16.71 -6.81 19.71
CA PRO A 304 -15.74 -6.35 18.75
C PRO A 304 -16.10 -4.93 18.33
N THR A 305 -15.14 -4.04 18.43
CA THR A 305 -15.34 -2.66 18.00
C THR A 305 -15.69 -2.74 16.52
N ARG A 306 -16.96 -2.48 16.18
CA ARG A 306 -17.36 -2.42 14.78
C ARG A 306 -16.37 -1.49 14.11
N GLU A 307 -15.73 -1.96 13.05
CA GLU A 307 -14.98 -1.07 12.18
C GLU A 307 -15.89 0.13 11.92
N HIS A 308 -15.48 1.29 12.42
CA HIS A 308 -16.18 2.50 12.05
C HIS A 308 -16.01 2.61 10.54
N VAL A 309 -17.02 2.20 9.80
CA VAL A 309 -17.08 2.47 8.36
C VAL A 309 -17.15 3.98 8.27
N VAL A 310 -16.00 4.57 7.99
CA VAL A 310 -15.90 6.01 7.78
C VAL A 310 -16.76 6.30 6.54
N ARG A 311 -17.84 7.05 6.72
CA ARG A 311 -18.66 7.49 5.60
C ARG A 311 -18.13 8.82 5.12
N TYR A 312 -17.38 8.80 4.06
CA TYR A 312 -16.99 10.02 3.36
C TYR A 312 -18.23 10.63 2.71
N ARG A 313 -18.32 11.95 2.76
CA ARG A 313 -19.37 12.69 2.06
C ARG A 313 -18.75 13.88 1.37
N PHE A 314 -18.74 13.87 0.04
CA PHE A 314 -18.33 15.01 -0.74
C PHE A 314 -19.45 16.05 -0.74
N PRO A 315 -19.13 17.35 -0.57
CA PRO A 315 -20.13 18.40 -0.67
C PRO A 315 -20.67 18.50 -2.10
N GLU A 316 -21.84 19.07 -2.25
CA GLU A 316 -22.39 19.35 -3.57
C GLU A 316 -21.43 20.27 -4.35
N PRO A 317 -21.08 19.90 -5.60
CA PRO A 317 -20.16 20.71 -6.39
C PRO A 317 -20.84 22.02 -6.82
N PRO A 318 -20.10 23.14 -6.89
CA PRO A 318 -20.62 24.38 -7.45
C PRO A 318 -20.99 24.17 -8.93
N ARG A 319 -21.94 24.98 -9.43
CA ARG A 319 -22.39 24.90 -10.83
C ARG A 319 -21.25 25.23 -11.78
N ALA A 320 -21.09 24.42 -12.83
CA ALA A 320 -20.18 24.65 -13.95
C ALA A 320 -20.98 24.75 -15.28
N GLY A 321 -20.31 25.14 -16.35
CA GLY A 321 -20.84 25.09 -17.72
C GLY A 321 -21.23 23.69 -18.17
N ALA A 322 -21.82 23.55 -19.36
CA ALA A 322 -22.22 22.26 -19.92
C ALA A 322 -21.02 21.35 -20.25
N ILE A 323 -19.94 21.96 -20.76
CA ILE A 323 -18.65 21.29 -20.99
C ILE A 323 -17.69 21.79 -19.89
N VAL A 324 -17.11 20.86 -19.13
CA VAL A 324 -16.20 21.18 -18.03
C VAL A 324 -14.74 21.09 -18.42
N LEU A 325 -14.42 20.27 -19.42
CA LEU A 325 -13.06 20.07 -19.92
C LEU A 325 -13.12 19.75 -21.41
N GLU A 326 -12.22 20.35 -22.17
CA GLU A 326 -12.04 20.12 -23.61
C GLU A 326 -10.56 19.99 -23.92
N ALA A 327 -10.20 19.01 -24.73
CA ALA A 327 -8.85 18.75 -25.18
C ALA A 327 -8.86 18.40 -26.65
N GLU A 328 -7.89 18.91 -27.43
CA GLU A 328 -7.81 18.67 -28.86
C GLU A 328 -6.35 18.56 -29.31
N GLY A 329 -6.07 17.47 -30.02
CA GLY A 329 -4.79 17.21 -30.65
C GLY A 329 -3.60 17.12 -29.70
N LEU A 330 -3.80 16.75 -28.43
CA LEU A 330 -2.74 16.69 -27.44
C LEU A 330 -1.68 15.66 -27.81
N ALA A 331 -0.41 16.04 -27.71
CA ALA A 331 0.74 15.17 -27.87
C ALA A 331 1.77 15.41 -26.77
N LYS A 332 2.51 14.35 -26.38
CA LYS A 332 3.59 14.42 -25.41
C LYS A 332 4.68 13.40 -25.66
N GLY A 333 5.95 13.85 -25.56
CA GLY A 333 7.16 13.03 -25.61
C GLY A 333 8.19 13.50 -24.57
N TYR A 334 9.21 12.69 -24.32
CA TYR A 334 10.26 12.94 -23.34
C TYR A 334 11.66 12.70 -23.95
N GLY A 335 11.93 13.31 -25.14
CA GLY A 335 13.22 13.21 -25.82
C GLY A 335 13.43 11.93 -26.63
N GLY A 336 12.36 11.13 -26.81
CA GLY A 336 12.27 9.94 -27.65
C GLY A 336 11.04 9.99 -28.54
N PRO A 337 10.54 8.83 -29.03
CA PRO A 337 9.24 8.76 -29.69
C PRO A 337 8.14 9.35 -28.79
N PRO A 338 7.10 9.96 -29.39
CA PRO A 338 5.99 10.47 -28.59
C PRO A 338 5.32 9.35 -27.80
N VAL A 339 4.97 9.67 -26.55
CA VAL A 339 4.24 8.74 -25.66
C VAL A 339 2.80 8.61 -26.11
N PHE A 340 2.22 9.71 -26.60
CA PHE A 340 0.91 9.76 -27.26
C PHE A 340 0.83 10.96 -28.18
N GLU A 341 -0.03 10.87 -29.20
CA GLU A 341 -0.28 11.92 -30.18
C GLU A 341 -1.77 12.00 -30.55
N GLY A 342 -2.24 13.22 -30.86
CA GLY A 342 -3.56 13.44 -31.43
C GLY A 342 -4.73 13.19 -30.48
N ILE A 343 -4.51 13.17 -29.16
CA ILE A 343 -5.58 12.92 -28.19
C ILE A 343 -6.57 14.07 -28.17
N GLY A 344 -7.85 13.75 -28.41
CA GLY A 344 -8.95 14.70 -28.39
C GLY A 344 -10.19 14.15 -27.72
N PHE A 345 -10.77 14.89 -26.77
CA PHE A 345 -12.01 14.53 -26.09
C PHE A 345 -12.62 15.73 -25.36
N HIS A 346 -13.86 15.59 -24.93
CA HIS A 346 -14.51 16.53 -24.02
C HIS A 346 -15.22 15.79 -22.89
N VAL A 347 -15.31 16.46 -21.74
CA VAL A 347 -16.04 16.00 -20.56
C VAL A 347 -17.19 16.95 -20.27
N ALA A 348 -18.40 16.43 -20.23
CA ALA A 348 -19.60 17.17 -19.89
C ALA A 348 -19.75 17.28 -18.36
N ARG A 349 -20.60 18.23 -17.91
CA ARG A 349 -20.93 18.36 -16.49
C ARG A 349 -21.58 17.09 -15.96
N GLY A 350 -21.06 16.56 -14.84
CA GLY A 350 -21.49 15.32 -14.21
C GLY A 350 -21.00 14.05 -14.91
N GLU A 351 -20.23 14.19 -15.99
CA GLU A 351 -19.67 13.05 -16.72
C GLU A 351 -18.43 12.50 -16.02
N ARG A 352 -18.26 11.18 -16.12
CA ARG A 352 -17.12 10.41 -15.59
C ARG A 352 -16.39 9.76 -16.74
N LEU A 353 -15.15 10.16 -16.98
CA LEU A 353 -14.26 9.62 -18.00
C LEU A 353 -13.20 8.76 -17.33
N LEU A 354 -13.09 7.49 -17.71
CA LEU A 354 -12.00 6.60 -17.32
C LEU A 354 -10.90 6.65 -18.39
N ILE A 355 -9.66 6.81 -17.98
CA ILE A 355 -8.48 6.68 -18.85
C ILE A 355 -7.86 5.30 -18.59
N MET A 356 -7.71 4.51 -19.65
CA MET A 356 -7.13 3.17 -19.62
C MET A 356 -5.93 3.06 -20.55
N GLY A 357 -5.07 2.06 -20.31
CA GLY A 357 -3.88 1.78 -21.11
C GLY A 357 -2.78 1.14 -20.28
N LEU A 358 -1.81 0.54 -20.92
CA LEU A 358 -0.68 -0.11 -20.25
C LEU A 358 0.19 0.90 -19.49
N ASN A 359 1.06 0.39 -18.62
CA ASN A 359 2.04 1.24 -17.95
C ASN A 359 2.99 1.86 -18.99
N GLY A 360 3.23 3.17 -18.86
CA GLY A 360 3.99 3.93 -19.85
C GLY A 360 3.18 4.53 -21.00
N ALA A 361 1.87 4.20 -21.13
CA ALA A 361 1.01 4.78 -22.17
C ALA A 361 0.70 6.29 -22.00
N GLY A 362 1.23 6.92 -20.94
CA GLY A 362 1.11 8.37 -20.75
C GLY A 362 -0.11 8.83 -19.96
N LYS A 363 -0.83 7.94 -19.26
CA LYS A 363 -2.03 8.27 -18.45
C LYS A 363 -1.77 9.43 -17.47
N THR A 364 -0.75 9.29 -16.62
CA THR A 364 -0.33 10.34 -15.67
C THR A 364 0.12 11.62 -16.37
N SER A 365 0.84 11.51 -17.49
CA SER A 365 1.27 12.67 -18.29
C SER A 365 0.07 13.44 -18.84
N LEU A 366 -0.96 12.75 -19.32
CA LEU A 366 -2.20 13.36 -19.76
C LEU A 366 -2.89 14.07 -18.60
N LEU A 367 -3.06 13.44 -17.44
CA LEU A 367 -3.66 14.10 -16.26
C LEU A 367 -2.86 15.33 -15.83
N LYS A 368 -1.52 15.30 -15.84
CA LYS A 368 -0.66 16.45 -15.53
C LYS A 368 -0.83 17.61 -16.52
N ILE A 369 -1.03 17.31 -17.80
CA ILE A 369 -1.34 18.33 -18.83
C ILE A 369 -2.72 18.95 -18.55
N LEU A 370 -3.74 18.14 -18.30
CA LEU A 370 -5.10 18.60 -18.00
C LEU A 370 -5.15 19.42 -16.70
N ALA A 371 -4.30 19.08 -15.71
CA ALA A 371 -4.13 19.83 -14.47
C ALA A 371 -3.26 21.09 -14.61
N ASN A 372 -2.72 21.35 -15.80
CA ASN A 372 -1.81 22.46 -16.06
C ASN A 372 -0.49 22.42 -15.26
N VAL A 373 -0.07 21.22 -14.82
CA VAL A 373 1.21 20.95 -14.13
C VAL A 373 2.34 20.82 -15.14
N THR A 374 2.05 20.27 -16.32
CA THR A 374 3.01 20.07 -17.41
C THR A 374 2.40 20.56 -18.72
N THR A 375 3.22 21.09 -19.62
CA THR A 375 2.79 21.55 -20.96
C THR A 375 2.74 20.38 -21.94
N ALA A 376 1.73 20.38 -22.81
CA ALA A 376 1.70 19.53 -24.00
C ALA A 376 2.77 20.00 -25.01
N ASP A 377 3.25 19.09 -25.85
CA ASP A 377 4.17 19.42 -26.94
C ASP A 377 3.40 19.85 -28.20
N ALA A 378 2.13 19.40 -28.35
CA ALA A 378 1.19 19.86 -29.36
C ALA A 378 -0.25 19.77 -28.83
N GLY A 379 -1.17 20.46 -29.49
CA GLY A 379 -2.57 20.54 -29.10
C GLY A 379 -2.82 21.50 -27.93
N TRP A 380 -4.03 21.46 -27.40
CA TRP A 380 -4.44 22.32 -26.29
C TRP A 380 -5.48 21.63 -25.40
N SER A 381 -5.57 22.06 -24.14
CA SER A 381 -6.65 21.72 -23.22
C SER A 381 -7.21 22.99 -22.56
N ARG A 382 -8.51 22.99 -22.28
CA ARG A 382 -9.22 24.14 -21.75
C ARG A 382 -10.28 23.72 -20.75
N LEU A 383 -10.32 24.41 -19.60
CA LEU A 383 -11.40 24.28 -18.64
C LEU A 383 -12.61 25.11 -19.08
N GLY A 384 -13.80 24.56 -18.86
CA GLY A 384 -15.07 25.24 -19.13
C GLY A 384 -15.35 26.41 -18.16
N HIS A 385 -16.41 27.16 -18.44
CA HIS A 385 -16.79 28.27 -17.59
C HIS A 385 -17.22 27.82 -16.18
N GLY A 386 -16.71 28.51 -15.16
CA GLY A 386 -17.03 28.21 -13.76
C GLY A 386 -16.47 26.89 -13.24
N VAL A 387 -15.48 26.32 -13.92
CA VAL A 387 -14.83 25.07 -13.48
C VAL A 387 -13.80 25.37 -12.41
N SER A 388 -13.93 24.65 -11.28
CA SER A 388 -12.95 24.57 -10.20
C SER A 388 -12.35 23.16 -10.21
N LEU A 389 -11.09 23.07 -10.65
CA LEU A 389 -10.36 21.82 -10.80
C LEU A 389 -9.72 21.37 -9.50
N GLY A 390 -9.86 20.09 -9.15
CA GLY A 390 -9.06 19.40 -8.15
C GLY A 390 -8.24 18.29 -8.80
N TYR A 391 -6.94 18.25 -8.53
CA TYR A 391 -6.04 17.21 -9.02
C TYR A 391 -5.49 16.38 -7.87
N TYR A 392 -5.66 15.07 -7.95
CA TYR A 392 -5.06 14.10 -7.07
C TYR A 392 -3.91 13.40 -7.80
N ALA A 393 -2.68 13.69 -7.38
CA ALA A 393 -1.47 13.12 -7.94
C ALA A 393 -1.10 11.79 -7.27
N GLN A 394 -0.54 10.87 -8.03
CA GLN A 394 -0.17 9.52 -7.57
C GLN A 394 0.85 9.52 -6.42
N GLU A 395 1.82 10.46 -6.41
CA GLU A 395 2.94 10.50 -5.44
C GLU A 395 2.72 11.48 -4.28
N HIS A 396 1.47 11.90 -4.00
CA HIS A 396 1.16 12.87 -2.95
C HIS A 396 1.92 14.21 -3.07
N GLU A 397 2.19 14.66 -4.30
CA GLU A 397 2.94 15.90 -4.61
C GLU A 397 2.35 17.16 -3.91
N GLY A 398 1.10 17.10 -3.45
CA GLY A 398 0.44 18.17 -2.70
C GLY A 398 0.69 18.18 -1.18
N VAL A 399 1.38 17.17 -0.64
CA VAL A 399 1.70 17.09 0.80
C VAL A 399 3.10 17.67 1.05
N ARG A 400 3.16 18.77 1.81
CA ARG A 400 4.40 19.48 2.11
C ARG A 400 4.95 19.03 3.46
N ASP A 401 6.20 18.59 3.49
CA ASP A 401 6.91 18.25 4.72
C ASP A 401 7.14 19.51 5.59
N GLY A 402 7.09 19.33 6.89
CA GLY A 402 7.26 20.43 7.85
C GLY A 402 5.99 21.25 8.12
N GLU A 403 4.87 20.98 7.41
CA GLU A 403 3.60 21.66 7.65
C GLU A 403 2.59 20.75 8.37
N PRO A 404 1.82 21.30 9.35
CA PRO A 404 0.77 20.55 10.02
C PRO A 404 -0.33 20.08 9.06
N VAL A 405 -0.87 18.88 9.30
CA VAL A 405 -1.99 18.31 8.53
C VAL A 405 -3.16 19.30 8.39
N LEU A 406 -3.54 20.00 9.46
CA LEU A 406 -4.63 20.99 9.43
C LEU A 406 -4.31 22.19 8.52
N ALA A 407 -3.04 22.60 8.42
CA ALA A 407 -2.63 23.71 7.56
C ALA A 407 -2.86 23.41 6.07
N HIS A 408 -2.66 22.15 5.66
CA HIS A 408 -2.93 21.70 4.30
C HIS A 408 -4.42 21.85 3.90
N LEU A 409 -5.33 21.51 4.81
CA LEU A 409 -6.77 21.72 4.54
C LEU A 409 -7.12 23.19 4.50
N ARG A 410 -6.53 24.00 5.41
CA ARG A 410 -6.78 25.44 5.47
C ARG A 410 -6.35 26.15 4.18
N ALA A 411 -5.24 25.71 3.58
CA ALA A 411 -4.77 26.27 2.30
C ALA A 411 -5.73 26.04 1.12
N GLU A 412 -6.49 24.95 1.17
CA GLU A 412 -7.45 24.58 0.11
C GLU A 412 -8.89 25.03 0.40
N SER A 413 -9.20 25.38 1.66
CA SER A 413 -10.56 25.71 2.08
C SER A 413 -10.90 27.18 1.84
N VAL A 414 -12.14 27.43 1.43
CA VAL A 414 -12.70 28.78 1.32
C VAL A 414 -13.62 29.00 2.53
N ASP A 415 -13.28 29.96 3.39
CA ASP A 415 -14.09 30.43 4.54
C ASP A 415 -14.61 29.33 5.50
N THR A 416 -13.79 28.31 5.79
CA THR A 416 -14.18 27.21 6.67
C THR A 416 -13.51 27.33 8.03
N SER A 417 -14.26 27.15 9.13
CA SER A 417 -13.72 27.22 10.48
C SER A 417 -12.77 26.03 10.77
N ASP A 418 -11.81 26.22 11.68
CA ASP A 418 -10.92 25.13 12.14
C ASP A 418 -11.68 23.94 12.73
N GLN A 419 -12.87 24.18 13.28
CA GLN A 419 -13.71 23.12 13.81
C GLN A 419 -14.27 22.26 12.68
N ASP A 420 -14.72 22.88 11.59
CA ASP A 420 -15.25 22.17 10.42
C ASP A 420 -14.14 21.42 9.69
N LEU A 421 -12.94 22.03 9.56
CA LEU A 421 -11.77 21.37 8.98
C LEU A 421 -11.33 20.16 9.80
N ARG A 422 -11.36 20.23 11.14
CA ARG A 422 -11.11 19.08 12.02
C ARG A 422 -12.21 18.03 11.89
N GLY A 423 -13.46 18.46 11.73
CA GLY A 423 -14.58 17.57 11.42
C GLY A 423 -14.35 16.81 10.11
N LEU A 424 -13.88 17.53 9.08
CA LEU A 424 -13.51 16.94 7.79
C LEU A 424 -12.36 15.94 7.92
N LEU A 425 -11.26 16.30 8.60
CA LEU A 425 -10.16 15.36 8.90
C LEU A 425 -10.67 14.13 9.66
N GLY A 426 -11.60 14.33 10.60
CA GLY A 426 -12.25 13.26 11.33
C GLY A 426 -13.00 12.27 10.43
N MET A 427 -13.65 12.73 9.37
CA MET A 427 -14.29 11.86 8.36
C MET A 427 -13.26 10.97 7.63
N PHE A 428 -12.02 11.44 7.48
CA PHE A 428 -10.93 10.66 6.89
C PHE A 428 -10.11 9.87 7.91
N GLY A 429 -10.52 9.88 9.20
CA GLY A 429 -9.84 9.16 10.28
C GLY A 429 -8.55 9.81 10.77
N LEU A 430 -8.26 11.06 10.35
CA LEU A 430 -7.11 11.86 10.77
C LEU A 430 -7.48 12.69 12.00
N ILE A 431 -7.67 12.02 13.16
CA ILE A 431 -8.22 12.62 14.39
C ILE A 431 -7.15 12.86 15.47
N GLY A 432 -7.49 13.74 16.40
CA GLY A 432 -6.69 13.99 17.60
C GLY A 432 -5.32 14.60 17.29
N ARG A 433 -4.24 14.00 17.75
CA ARG A 433 -2.87 14.49 17.55
C ARG A 433 -2.44 14.51 16.08
N VAL A 434 -2.95 13.56 15.28
CA VAL A 434 -2.65 13.46 13.84
C VAL A 434 -3.00 14.75 13.08
N SER A 435 -4.07 15.45 13.46
CA SER A 435 -4.46 16.70 12.82
C SER A 435 -3.43 17.84 12.97
N PHE A 436 -2.55 17.74 13.94
CA PHE A 436 -1.56 18.78 14.28
C PHE A 436 -0.11 18.36 14.01
N GLN A 437 0.12 17.09 13.68
CA GLN A 437 1.48 16.63 13.37
C GLN A 437 1.91 17.08 11.97
N ASP A 438 3.22 17.03 11.74
CA ASP A 438 3.82 17.26 10.42
C ASP A 438 3.29 16.24 9.41
N ALA A 439 2.75 16.74 8.29
CA ALA A 439 2.21 15.89 7.23
C ALA A 439 3.26 15.00 6.57
N GLY A 440 4.53 15.38 6.61
CA GLY A 440 5.65 14.55 6.15
C GLY A 440 5.77 13.23 6.92
N THR A 441 5.37 13.22 8.21
CA THR A 441 5.44 12.04 9.08
C THR A 441 4.28 11.06 8.91
N LEU A 442 3.29 11.40 8.09
CA LEU A 442 2.15 10.53 7.80
C LEU A 442 2.57 9.29 7.01
N SER A 443 1.94 8.16 7.29
CA SER A 443 2.03 6.97 6.44
C SER A 443 1.44 7.24 5.04
N GLY A 444 1.83 6.46 4.02
CA GLY A 444 1.31 6.61 2.66
C GLY A 444 -0.24 6.60 2.60
N GLY A 445 -0.90 5.73 3.38
CA GLY A 445 -2.36 5.71 3.45
C GLY A 445 -2.96 6.93 4.15
N GLU A 446 -2.28 7.53 5.12
CA GLU A 446 -2.71 8.77 5.76
C GLU A 446 -2.48 9.98 4.85
N LYS A 447 -1.38 10.01 4.09
CA LYS A 447 -1.13 11.02 3.03
C LYS A 447 -2.23 10.98 1.96
N THR A 448 -2.63 9.76 1.51
CA THR A 448 -3.78 9.57 0.61
C THR A 448 -5.06 10.17 1.19
N LYS A 449 -5.37 9.87 2.46
CA LYS A 449 -6.53 10.40 3.15
C LYS A 449 -6.49 11.93 3.29
N LEU A 450 -5.33 12.50 3.57
CA LEU A 450 -5.14 13.95 3.62
C LEU A 450 -5.38 14.59 2.25
N ALA A 451 -4.80 14.06 1.18
CA ALA A 451 -5.00 14.57 -0.18
C ALA A 451 -6.47 14.51 -0.61
N LEU A 452 -7.20 13.43 -0.29
CA LEU A 452 -8.64 13.34 -0.52
C LEU A 452 -9.42 14.36 0.32
N ALA A 453 -9.03 14.59 1.58
CA ALA A 453 -9.65 15.61 2.42
C ALA A 453 -9.43 17.03 1.87
N GLN A 454 -8.27 17.33 1.28
CA GLN A 454 -8.00 18.60 0.59
C GLN A 454 -8.94 18.82 -0.62
N LEU A 455 -9.17 17.78 -1.45
CA LEU A 455 -10.13 17.86 -2.55
C LEU A 455 -11.55 18.19 -2.07
N VAL A 456 -11.97 17.60 -0.95
CA VAL A 456 -13.28 17.88 -0.34
C VAL A 456 -13.34 19.29 0.21
N ALA A 457 -12.28 19.77 0.89
CA ALA A 457 -12.19 21.12 1.44
C ALA A 457 -12.29 22.20 0.35
N GLY A 458 -11.70 21.95 -0.81
CA GLY A 458 -11.68 22.87 -1.94
C GLY A 458 -12.99 23.00 -2.72
N ARG A 459 -14.04 22.24 -2.39
CA ARG A 459 -15.36 22.28 -3.06
C ARG A 459 -15.27 22.30 -4.59
N ARG A 460 -14.47 21.39 -5.14
CA ARG A 460 -14.22 21.28 -6.58
C ARG A 460 -15.45 20.76 -7.33
N ASN A 461 -15.55 21.04 -8.64
CA ASN A 461 -16.61 20.52 -9.51
C ASN A 461 -16.10 19.64 -10.66
N LEU A 462 -14.78 19.61 -10.86
CA LEU A 462 -14.07 18.68 -11.71
C LEU A 462 -12.92 18.06 -10.92
N LEU A 463 -12.84 16.73 -10.85
CA LEU A 463 -11.75 16.00 -10.23
C LEU A 463 -10.94 15.25 -11.29
N LEU A 464 -9.62 15.41 -11.26
CA LEU A 464 -8.67 14.56 -11.96
C LEU A 464 -8.03 13.64 -10.92
N LEU A 465 -8.22 12.32 -11.05
CA LEU A 465 -7.81 11.34 -10.05
C LEU A 465 -6.83 10.34 -10.66
N ASP A 466 -5.60 10.33 -10.17
CA ASP A 466 -4.54 9.40 -10.59
C ASP A 466 -4.33 8.33 -9.53
N GLU A 467 -4.91 7.13 -9.72
CA GLU A 467 -4.84 6.00 -8.81
C GLU A 467 -5.23 6.33 -7.35
N PRO A 468 -6.43 6.88 -7.08
CA PRO A 468 -6.80 7.41 -5.77
C PRO A 468 -7.02 6.33 -4.70
N THR A 469 -7.02 5.05 -5.08
CA THR A 469 -7.17 3.90 -4.17
C THR A 469 -5.84 3.32 -3.71
N ASN A 470 -4.72 3.73 -4.30
CA ASN A 470 -3.40 3.28 -3.91
C ASN A 470 -3.12 3.66 -2.45
N ASN A 471 -2.46 2.76 -1.72
CA ASN A 471 -2.15 2.91 -0.29
C ASN A 471 -3.37 2.97 0.66
N LEU A 472 -4.60 2.76 0.17
CA LEU A 472 -5.78 2.66 1.03
C LEU A 472 -6.03 1.21 1.46
N ASP A 473 -6.39 1.04 2.73
CA ASP A 473 -6.89 -0.23 3.21
C ASP A 473 -8.27 -0.56 2.59
N PRO A 474 -8.66 -1.84 2.48
CA PRO A 474 -9.90 -2.22 1.81
C PRO A 474 -11.17 -1.52 2.34
N PRO A 475 -11.37 -1.29 3.65
CA PRO A 475 -12.51 -0.52 4.15
C PRO A 475 -12.50 0.94 3.70
N SER A 476 -11.33 1.61 3.73
CA SER A 476 -11.20 3.01 3.28
C SER A 476 -11.43 3.12 1.77
N ARG A 477 -10.94 2.16 0.98
CA ARG A 477 -11.16 2.08 -0.47
C ARG A 477 -12.64 2.01 -0.82
N THR A 478 -13.38 1.11 -0.17
CA THR A 478 -14.83 0.98 -0.37
C THR A 478 -15.56 2.27 0.01
N ALA A 479 -15.20 2.89 1.13
CA ALA A 479 -15.84 4.12 1.59
C ALA A 479 -15.58 5.31 0.64
N VAL A 480 -14.37 5.44 0.08
CA VAL A 480 -14.04 6.45 -0.94
C VAL A 480 -14.81 6.19 -2.23
N ALA A 481 -14.90 4.93 -2.67
CA ALA A 481 -15.67 4.55 -3.85
C ALA A 481 -17.15 4.94 -3.72
N GLU A 482 -17.79 4.59 -2.59
CA GLU A 482 -19.19 4.94 -2.30
C GLU A 482 -19.41 6.47 -2.27
N ALA A 483 -18.48 7.21 -1.68
CA ALA A 483 -18.59 8.67 -1.58
C ALA A 483 -18.47 9.36 -2.94
N LEU A 484 -17.53 8.93 -3.78
CA LEU A 484 -17.35 9.45 -5.13
C LEU A 484 -18.46 8.98 -6.07
N ALA A 485 -18.99 7.77 -5.90
CA ALA A 485 -20.15 7.28 -6.65
C ALA A 485 -21.38 8.16 -6.44
N GLY A 486 -21.62 8.63 -5.20
CA GLY A 486 -22.72 9.54 -4.85
C GLY A 486 -22.46 11.01 -5.19
N TRP A 487 -21.27 11.39 -5.62
CA TRP A 487 -20.94 12.79 -5.90
C TRP A 487 -21.36 13.22 -7.31
N ALA A 488 -22.02 14.39 -7.42
CA ALA A 488 -22.62 14.89 -8.66
C ALA A 488 -21.66 15.69 -9.57
N GLY A 489 -20.39 15.80 -9.21
CA GLY A 489 -19.36 16.48 -10.02
C GLY A 489 -18.84 15.63 -11.17
N SER A 490 -18.01 16.24 -12.00
CA SER A 490 -17.37 15.60 -13.15
C SER A 490 -16.02 15.00 -12.74
N MET A 491 -15.64 13.87 -13.32
CA MET A 491 -14.38 13.20 -13.02
C MET A 491 -13.65 12.73 -14.27
N VAL A 492 -12.32 12.84 -14.24
CA VAL A 492 -11.40 12.10 -15.11
C VAL A 492 -10.55 11.22 -14.22
N LEU A 493 -10.53 9.94 -14.46
CA LEU A 493 -10.06 8.93 -13.54
C LEU A 493 -9.06 8.00 -14.24
N VAL A 494 -7.92 7.74 -13.61
CA VAL A 494 -7.04 6.61 -13.89
C VAL A 494 -7.14 5.66 -12.70
N SER A 495 -7.48 4.39 -12.93
CA SER A 495 -7.47 3.37 -11.88
C SER A 495 -7.42 1.96 -12.45
N HIS A 496 -6.65 1.09 -11.79
CA HIS A 496 -6.58 -0.36 -12.04
C HIS A 496 -7.45 -1.18 -11.07
N ASP A 497 -8.16 -0.50 -10.15
CA ASP A 497 -9.03 -1.16 -9.17
C ASP A 497 -10.41 -1.41 -9.77
N VAL A 498 -10.66 -2.65 -10.19
CA VAL A 498 -11.92 -3.10 -10.81
C VAL A 498 -13.13 -2.76 -9.93
N GLY A 499 -13.04 -3.01 -8.60
CA GLY A 499 -14.14 -2.73 -7.68
C GLY A 499 -14.42 -1.23 -7.54
N PHE A 500 -13.39 -0.41 -7.58
CA PHE A 500 -13.51 1.04 -7.55
C PHE A 500 -14.13 1.59 -8.84
N VAL A 501 -13.64 1.15 -10.00
CA VAL A 501 -14.18 1.55 -11.31
C VAL A 501 -15.64 1.12 -11.45
N GLN A 502 -15.98 -0.11 -11.06
CA GLN A 502 -17.35 -0.62 -11.08
C GLN A 502 -18.29 0.22 -10.20
N ALA A 503 -17.85 0.58 -8.99
CA ALA A 503 -18.64 1.42 -8.08
C ALA A 503 -18.89 2.82 -8.64
N LEU A 504 -17.92 3.40 -9.36
CA LEU A 504 -18.03 4.72 -9.97
C LEU A 504 -18.87 4.73 -11.25
N SER A 505 -19.01 3.61 -11.92
CA SER A 505 -19.77 3.48 -13.19
C SER A 505 -19.43 4.59 -14.17
N PRO A 506 -18.23 4.61 -14.81
CA PRO A 506 -17.86 5.62 -15.79
C PRO A 506 -18.89 5.72 -16.94
N HIS A 507 -18.96 6.85 -17.61
CA HIS A 507 -19.80 7.04 -18.79
C HIS A 507 -19.04 6.74 -20.07
N LYS A 508 -17.75 7.10 -20.09
CA LYS A 508 -16.84 6.95 -21.23
C LYS A 508 -15.49 6.39 -20.78
N VAL A 509 -14.80 5.81 -21.73
CA VAL A 509 -13.43 5.36 -21.57
C VAL A 509 -12.57 5.93 -22.70
N LEU A 510 -11.37 6.42 -22.34
CA LEU A 510 -10.33 6.84 -23.27
C LEU A 510 -9.21 5.81 -23.23
N MET A 511 -8.95 5.16 -24.36
CA MET A 511 -7.88 4.17 -24.51
C MET A 511 -6.58 4.88 -24.89
N MET A 512 -5.53 4.67 -24.09
CA MET A 512 -4.21 5.25 -24.31
C MET A 512 -3.21 4.16 -24.76
N PRO A 513 -2.26 4.46 -25.67
CA PRO A 513 -1.92 5.78 -26.24
C PRO A 513 -2.74 6.16 -27.49
N GLU A 514 -3.63 5.30 -28.00
CA GLU A 514 -4.31 5.47 -29.30
C GLU A 514 -5.30 6.64 -29.33
N GLY A 515 -5.81 7.06 -28.16
CA GLY A 515 -6.78 8.16 -28.05
C GLY A 515 -8.20 7.78 -28.45
N GLU A 516 -8.50 6.49 -28.51
CA GLU A 516 -9.86 6.04 -28.85
C GLU A 516 -10.83 6.29 -27.70
N LEU A 517 -11.92 6.99 -27.98
CA LEU A 517 -12.98 7.27 -27.02
C LEU A 517 -14.17 6.33 -27.28
N ALA A 518 -14.55 5.56 -26.26
CA ALA A 518 -15.67 4.63 -26.31
C ALA A 518 -16.67 4.90 -25.16
N LEU A 519 -17.90 4.46 -25.32
CA LEU A 519 -18.87 4.39 -24.22
C LEU A 519 -18.48 3.24 -23.29
N TRP A 520 -18.66 3.47 -21.99
CA TRP A 520 -18.42 2.43 -21.00
C TRP A 520 -19.41 1.28 -21.13
N ASN A 521 -18.92 0.06 -21.03
CA ASN A 521 -19.71 -1.14 -20.80
C ASN A 521 -19.00 -2.05 -19.80
N ASP A 522 -19.72 -2.96 -19.15
CA ASP A 522 -19.16 -3.83 -18.12
C ASP A 522 -18.19 -4.89 -18.68
N GLU A 523 -18.17 -5.14 -19.99
CA GLU A 523 -17.19 -6.02 -20.63
C GLU A 523 -15.77 -5.44 -20.53
N LEU A 524 -15.64 -4.11 -20.45
CA LEU A 524 -14.37 -3.41 -20.27
C LEU A 524 -13.77 -3.60 -18.86
N LEU A 525 -14.53 -4.14 -17.89
CA LEU A 525 -13.99 -4.44 -16.54
C LEU A 525 -12.84 -5.44 -16.59
N GLU A 526 -12.87 -6.39 -17.51
CA GLU A 526 -11.74 -7.34 -17.69
C GLU A 526 -10.48 -6.61 -18.15
N LEU A 527 -10.63 -5.60 -19.02
CA LEU A 527 -9.52 -4.78 -19.50
C LEU A 527 -8.99 -3.84 -18.40
N VAL A 528 -9.82 -3.35 -17.46
CA VAL A 528 -9.36 -2.58 -16.29
C VAL A 528 -8.40 -3.40 -15.44
N ALA A 529 -8.64 -4.69 -15.30
CA ALA A 529 -7.76 -5.58 -14.55
C ALA A 529 -6.41 -5.83 -15.26
N LEU A 530 -6.35 -5.65 -16.57
CA LEU A 530 -5.16 -5.87 -17.41
C LEU A 530 -4.37 -4.57 -17.68
N ALA A 531 -5.03 -3.43 -17.60
CA ALA A 531 -4.44 -2.11 -17.88
C ALA A 531 -3.65 -1.57 -16.68
#